data_8fe9e3c23da7ce252e1fe25b1a3d00c1
#
_entry.id   8fe9e3c23da7ce252e1fe25b1a3d00c1
#
_cell.length_a   1.000
_cell.length_b   1.000
_cell.length_c   1.000
_cell.angle_alpha   90.00
_cell.angle_beta   90.00
_cell.angle_gamma   90.00
#
_symmetry.space_group_name_H-M   'P 1'
#
loop_
_entity.id
_entity.type
_entity.pdbx_description
1 polymer ?
#
loop_
_entity_poly.entity_id
_entity_poly.type
_entity_poly.pdbx_seq_one_letter_code
_entity_poly.pdbx_strand_id
1 'polypeptide(L)'
;MVYEQFAQLYDELMDTSLYAKWATYVTDHMPVSGSILELGCGSGQLGIQLAQKGYNVTGLDVSIDMLTLAQQRQQEMGIHFPLIQRDMTDLSGFDHFSAVISFNDSFCYLRQPADLRAVLKQSYYALRAGGVLMFDVHSVQKMESFADYSYHGEVNGQLLVWDSYAGEEPLSCEHDIRIFLQREDGLYERYDECHYERTYPIAVYQELLAEAGFVDVEVTGDFLPSLLPEADRWFFKAVKKG
;
A
#
# COMPACT_ATOMS: atom_id res chain seq x y z
N MET A 1 15.82 -16.00 -3.97
CA MET A 1 15.37 -16.79 -5.13
C MET A 1 13.91 -17.19 -5.07
N VAL A 2 13.36 -17.71 -3.98
CA VAL A 2 11.95 -18.18 -3.91
C VAL A 2 10.97 -17.01 -3.90
N TYR A 3 11.22 -15.98 -3.11
CA TYR A 3 10.38 -14.78 -2.98
C TYR A 3 10.54 -13.80 -4.16
N GLU A 4 11.68 -13.78 -4.85
CA GLU A 4 11.85 -12.97 -6.06
C GLU A 4 10.84 -13.32 -7.16
N GLN A 5 10.56 -14.61 -7.34
CA GLN A 5 9.61 -15.08 -8.34
C GLN A 5 8.17 -14.78 -7.94
N PHE A 6 7.84 -14.86 -6.63
CA PHE A 6 6.54 -14.45 -6.11
C PHE A 6 6.30 -12.96 -6.31
N ALA A 7 7.25 -12.13 -5.88
CA ALA A 7 7.14 -10.69 -5.98
C ALA A 7 7.04 -10.22 -7.45
N GLN A 8 7.74 -10.89 -8.38
CA GLN A 8 7.59 -10.64 -9.82
C GLN A 8 6.21 -11.02 -10.32
N LEU A 9 5.70 -12.18 -9.94
CA LEU A 9 4.38 -12.63 -10.37
C LEU A 9 3.26 -11.80 -9.74
N TYR A 10 3.39 -11.41 -8.47
CA TYR A 10 2.47 -10.49 -7.83
C TYR A 10 2.33 -9.19 -8.63
N ASP A 11 3.45 -8.64 -9.07
CA ASP A 11 3.46 -7.45 -9.92
C ASP A 11 2.83 -7.67 -11.31
N GLU A 12 2.98 -8.87 -11.88
CA GLU A 12 2.34 -9.22 -13.17
C GLU A 12 0.82 -9.42 -13.03
N LEU A 13 0.37 -9.82 -11.85
CA LEU A 13 -1.04 -10.01 -11.52
C LEU A 13 -1.74 -8.69 -11.16
N MET A 14 -0.98 -7.73 -10.61
CA MET A 14 -1.52 -6.43 -10.26
C MET A 14 -1.81 -5.60 -11.51
N ASP A 15 -2.95 -4.94 -11.51
CA ASP A 15 -3.25 -3.93 -12.53
C ASP A 15 -2.26 -2.76 -12.42
N THR A 16 -1.21 -2.81 -13.24
CA THR A 16 -0.16 -1.79 -13.26
C THR A 16 -0.69 -0.39 -13.59
N SER A 17 -1.89 -0.27 -14.18
CA SER A 17 -2.55 1.02 -14.44
C SER A 17 -2.93 1.76 -13.15
N LEU A 18 -3.10 1.04 -12.04
CA LEU A 18 -3.41 1.62 -10.73
C LEU A 18 -2.27 2.50 -10.20
N TYR A 19 -1.02 2.10 -10.42
CA TYR A 19 0.13 2.92 -9.99
C TYR A 19 0.15 4.29 -10.64
N ALA A 20 -0.26 4.39 -11.92
CA ALA A 20 -0.38 5.68 -12.59
C ALA A 20 -1.52 6.54 -12.00
N LYS A 21 -2.62 5.91 -11.56
CA LYS A 21 -3.72 6.61 -10.88
C LYS A 21 -3.30 7.11 -9.50
N TRP A 22 -2.59 6.27 -8.70
CA TRP A 22 -2.04 6.70 -7.41
C TRP A 22 -1.01 7.83 -7.57
N ALA A 23 -0.10 7.72 -8.55
CA ALA A 23 0.85 8.78 -8.84
C ALA A 23 0.15 10.09 -9.21
N THR A 24 -0.93 10.02 -10.00
CA THR A 24 -1.77 11.19 -10.32
C THR A 24 -2.44 11.74 -9.07
N TYR A 25 -3.04 10.88 -8.25
CA TYR A 25 -3.66 11.30 -6.99
C TYR A 25 -2.67 12.05 -6.09
N VAL A 26 -1.44 11.56 -5.95
CA VAL A 26 -0.39 12.25 -5.18
C VAL A 26 -0.06 13.62 -5.79
N THR A 27 0.15 13.67 -7.11
CA THR A 27 0.55 14.95 -7.76
C THR A 27 -0.54 16.00 -7.74
N ASP A 28 -1.80 15.61 -7.74
CA ASP A 28 -2.95 16.53 -7.66
C ASP A 28 -3.10 17.15 -6.26
N HIS A 29 -2.53 16.51 -5.23
CA HIS A 29 -2.64 16.96 -3.84
C HIS A 29 -1.33 17.48 -3.25
N MET A 30 -0.28 17.56 -4.06
CA MET A 30 1.03 18.04 -3.64
C MET A 30 1.55 19.17 -4.55
N PRO A 31 2.43 20.06 -4.04
CA PRO A 31 3.24 20.95 -4.90
C PRO A 31 4.07 20.12 -5.90
N VAL A 32 4.46 20.73 -7.01
CA VAL A 32 5.24 20.11 -8.10
C VAL A 32 6.55 19.44 -7.66
N SER A 33 7.03 19.70 -6.45
CA SER A 33 8.23 19.08 -5.86
C SER A 33 8.10 18.96 -4.36
N GLY A 34 8.78 17.99 -3.78
CA GLY A 34 8.80 17.76 -2.33
C GLY A 34 9.40 16.42 -1.97
N SER A 35 9.63 16.21 -0.68
CA SER A 35 10.07 14.94 -0.12
C SER A 35 8.88 14.07 0.23
N ILE A 36 8.89 12.81 -0.19
CA ILE A 36 7.84 11.83 0.03
C ILE A 36 8.43 10.65 0.79
N LEU A 37 7.78 10.25 1.87
CA LEU A 37 8.00 8.96 2.54
C LEU A 37 6.86 8.02 2.15
N GLU A 38 7.18 6.94 1.44
CA GLU A 38 6.24 5.91 1.02
C GLU A 38 6.31 4.72 1.99
N LEU A 39 5.21 4.45 2.69
CA LEU A 39 5.07 3.35 3.64
C LEU A 39 4.45 2.14 2.96
N GLY A 40 5.06 0.95 3.11
CA GLY A 40 4.68 -0.23 2.36
C GLY A 40 4.95 -0.04 0.86
N CYS A 41 6.17 0.38 0.50
CA CYS A 41 6.50 0.71 -0.90
C CYS A 41 6.55 -0.53 -1.81
N GLY A 42 6.54 -1.74 -1.24
CA GLY A 42 6.57 -3.00 -1.97
C GLY A 42 7.71 -3.05 -2.99
N SER A 43 7.37 -3.40 -4.22
CA SER A 43 8.29 -3.48 -5.35
C SER A 43 8.71 -2.14 -5.95
N GLY A 44 8.34 -1.01 -5.32
CA GLY A 44 8.80 0.34 -5.64
C GLY A 44 8.17 0.98 -6.88
N GLN A 45 7.11 0.40 -7.45
CA GLN A 45 6.51 0.89 -8.70
C GLN A 45 6.00 2.33 -8.59
N LEU A 46 5.27 2.65 -7.50
CA LEU A 46 4.76 4.00 -7.28
C LEU A 46 5.90 4.99 -7.01
N GLY A 47 6.84 4.62 -6.14
CA GLY A 47 8.01 5.45 -5.84
C GLY A 47 8.82 5.81 -7.07
N ILE A 48 9.03 4.87 -8.01
CA ILE A 48 9.70 5.13 -9.29
C ILE A 48 8.93 6.16 -10.12
N GLN A 49 7.61 6.01 -10.26
CA GLN A 49 6.80 6.97 -11.02
C GLN A 49 6.82 8.37 -10.41
N LEU A 50 6.81 8.47 -9.08
CA LEU A 50 6.91 9.74 -8.37
C LEU A 50 8.31 10.36 -8.51
N ALA A 51 9.38 9.56 -8.44
CA ALA A 51 10.74 10.01 -8.67
C ALA A 51 10.95 10.52 -10.11
N GLN A 52 10.36 9.85 -11.12
CA GLN A 52 10.36 10.32 -12.51
C GLN A 52 9.65 11.67 -12.68
N LYS A 53 8.68 11.97 -11.84
CA LYS A 53 7.98 13.27 -11.80
C LYS A 53 8.73 14.35 -11.02
N GLY A 54 9.92 14.04 -10.46
CA GLY A 54 10.81 14.98 -9.79
C GLY A 54 10.63 15.07 -8.26
N TYR A 55 9.93 14.13 -7.64
CA TYR A 55 9.84 14.06 -6.18
C TYR A 55 11.06 13.35 -5.57
N ASN A 56 11.45 13.77 -4.37
CA ASN A 56 12.48 13.09 -3.57
C ASN A 56 11.82 12.00 -2.75
N VAL A 57 11.80 10.77 -3.26
CA VAL A 57 11.14 9.62 -2.61
C VAL A 57 12.09 8.95 -1.63
N THR A 58 11.54 8.43 -0.54
CA THR A 58 12.14 7.41 0.34
C THR A 58 11.10 6.31 0.50
N GLY A 59 11.43 5.08 0.11
CA GLY A 59 10.56 3.92 0.24
C GLY A 59 10.86 3.12 1.50
N LEU A 60 9.83 2.69 2.20
CA LEU A 60 9.90 1.88 3.40
C LEU A 60 9.01 0.65 3.25
N ASP A 61 9.56 -0.54 3.53
CA ASP A 61 8.80 -1.78 3.56
C ASP A 61 9.38 -2.73 4.62
N VAL A 62 8.55 -3.61 5.16
CA VAL A 62 8.99 -4.64 6.10
C VAL A 62 9.65 -5.83 5.38
N SER A 63 9.25 -6.10 4.14
CA SER A 63 9.72 -7.22 3.33
C SER A 63 11.03 -6.89 2.63
N ILE A 64 12.09 -7.60 3.00
CA ILE A 64 13.39 -7.50 2.32
C ILE A 64 13.33 -7.97 0.87
N ASP A 65 12.45 -8.91 0.57
CA ASP A 65 12.28 -9.46 -0.77
C ASP A 65 11.63 -8.44 -1.70
N MET A 66 10.59 -7.73 -1.22
CA MET A 66 9.98 -6.61 -1.94
C MET A 66 10.99 -5.48 -2.18
N LEU A 67 11.80 -5.14 -1.18
CA LEU A 67 12.84 -4.13 -1.34
C LEU A 67 13.94 -4.56 -2.32
N THR A 68 14.26 -5.84 -2.37
CA THR A 68 15.21 -6.38 -3.36
C THR A 68 14.67 -6.19 -4.78
N LEU A 69 13.39 -6.52 -5.01
CA LEU A 69 12.73 -6.30 -6.29
C LEU A 69 12.65 -4.80 -6.64
N ALA A 70 12.33 -3.95 -5.65
CA ALA A 70 12.34 -2.50 -5.83
C ALA A 70 13.73 -1.99 -6.26
N GLN A 71 14.80 -2.50 -5.66
CA GLN A 71 16.17 -2.15 -6.02
C GLN A 71 16.54 -2.58 -7.45
N GLN A 72 16.15 -3.78 -7.86
CA GLN A 72 16.37 -4.27 -9.23
C GLN A 72 15.64 -3.37 -10.23
N ARG A 73 14.37 -3.04 -9.97
CA ARG A 73 13.56 -2.16 -10.82
C ARG A 73 14.16 -0.75 -10.90
N GLN A 74 14.66 -0.21 -9.79
CA GLN A 74 15.38 1.06 -9.80
C GLN A 74 16.60 1.03 -10.75
N GLN A 75 17.36 -0.06 -10.74
CA GLN A 75 18.53 -0.23 -11.62
C GLN A 75 18.11 -0.31 -13.09
N GLU A 76 17.09 -1.07 -13.42
CA GLU A 76 16.54 -1.22 -14.79
C GLU A 76 16.01 0.10 -15.34
N MET A 77 15.35 0.90 -14.49
CA MET A 77 14.78 2.19 -14.87
C MET A 77 15.76 3.36 -14.78
N GLY A 78 16.97 3.15 -14.24
CA GLY A 78 17.94 4.21 -14.00
C GLY A 78 17.48 5.26 -12.99
N ILE A 79 16.60 4.88 -12.06
CA ILE A 79 16.04 5.73 -11.01
C ILE A 79 16.57 5.24 -9.67
N HIS A 80 16.99 6.16 -8.79
CA HIS A 80 17.53 5.79 -7.48
C HIS A 80 16.95 6.67 -6.37
N PHE A 81 16.42 6.03 -5.34
CA PHE A 81 16.02 6.65 -4.09
C PHE A 81 16.23 5.66 -2.92
N PRO A 82 16.34 6.14 -1.68
CA PRO A 82 16.53 5.27 -0.52
C PRO A 82 15.41 4.26 -0.35
N LEU A 83 15.78 2.99 -0.13
CA LEU A 83 14.90 1.89 0.26
C LEU A 83 15.31 1.41 1.65
N ILE A 84 14.38 1.35 2.58
CA ILE A 84 14.65 1.11 4.00
C ILE A 84 13.76 -0.02 4.51
N GLN A 85 14.38 -1.09 5.02
CA GLN A 85 13.63 -2.15 5.69
C GLN A 85 13.23 -1.71 7.09
N ARG A 86 11.94 -1.46 7.28
CA ARG A 86 11.39 -1.03 8.57
C ARG A 86 9.88 -1.25 8.64
N ASP A 87 9.37 -1.53 9.84
CA ASP A 87 7.94 -1.52 10.12
C ASP A 87 7.41 -0.08 10.10
N MET A 88 6.28 0.14 9.41
CA MET A 88 5.66 1.46 9.30
C MET A 88 5.14 2.02 10.64
N THR A 89 5.03 1.19 11.66
CA THR A 89 4.66 1.62 13.02
C THR A 89 5.83 2.29 13.77
N ASP A 90 7.07 2.21 13.25
CA ASP A 90 8.25 2.90 13.79
C ASP A 90 8.90 3.78 12.73
N LEU A 91 8.55 5.06 12.71
CA LEU A 91 9.16 6.08 11.84
C LEU A 91 10.17 6.96 12.61
N SER A 92 10.78 6.45 13.68
CA SER A 92 11.79 7.18 14.45
C SER A 92 12.98 7.57 13.55
N GLY A 93 13.35 8.84 13.61
CA GLY A 93 14.42 9.42 12.78
C GLY A 93 14.00 9.89 11.39
N PHE A 94 12.74 9.72 11.01
CA PHE A 94 12.17 10.35 9.82
C PHE A 94 11.47 11.65 10.21
N ASP A 95 11.84 12.73 9.54
CA ASP A 95 11.23 14.05 9.77
C ASP A 95 11.27 14.93 8.50
N HIS A 96 10.54 16.05 8.56
CA HIS A 96 10.51 17.07 7.51
C HIS A 96 10.02 16.65 6.13
N PHE A 97 9.28 15.55 6.00
CA PHE A 97 8.67 15.15 4.73
C PHE A 97 7.52 16.09 4.35
N SER A 98 7.40 16.37 3.05
CA SER A 98 6.28 17.11 2.49
C SER A 98 5.02 16.27 2.43
N ALA A 99 5.18 14.96 2.19
CA ALA A 99 4.11 13.98 2.28
C ALA A 99 4.61 12.67 2.90
N VAL A 100 3.70 12.00 3.60
CA VAL A 100 3.76 10.57 3.90
C VAL A 100 2.63 9.91 3.12
N ILE A 101 2.94 8.85 2.38
CA ILE A 101 1.95 8.15 1.57
C ILE A 101 1.96 6.65 1.85
N SER A 102 0.80 6.01 1.69
CA SER A 102 0.67 4.55 1.78
C SER A 102 -0.50 4.11 0.92
N PHE A 103 -0.25 3.42 -0.18
CA PHE A 103 -1.29 2.99 -1.10
C PHE A 103 -1.28 1.49 -1.31
N ASN A 104 -2.25 1.03 -2.10
CA ASN A 104 -2.50 -0.39 -2.33
C ASN A 104 -2.78 -1.13 -1.03
N ASP A 105 -3.75 -0.59 -0.26
CA ASP A 105 -4.29 -1.21 0.97
C ASP A 105 -3.27 -1.51 2.06
N SER A 106 -2.03 -1.04 1.97
CA SER A 106 -0.97 -1.38 2.93
C SER A 106 -1.38 -1.15 4.40
N PHE A 107 -2.27 -0.19 4.68
CA PHE A 107 -2.81 0.03 6.03
C PHE A 107 -3.80 -1.06 6.47
N CYS A 108 -4.34 -1.87 5.55
CA CYS A 108 -5.20 -3.01 5.91
C CYS A 108 -4.41 -4.12 6.63
N TYR A 109 -3.09 -4.18 6.46
CA TYR A 109 -2.22 -5.08 7.23
C TYR A 109 -2.09 -4.70 8.71
N LEU A 110 -2.50 -3.48 9.10
CA LEU A 110 -2.53 -3.01 10.49
C LEU A 110 -3.81 -3.49 11.19
N ARG A 111 -3.84 -4.77 11.54
CA ARG A 111 -5.05 -5.44 12.07
C ARG A 111 -5.50 -4.93 13.44
N GLN A 112 -4.58 -4.38 14.24
CA GLN A 112 -4.92 -3.88 15.57
C GLN A 112 -5.10 -2.35 15.53
N PRO A 113 -6.14 -1.81 16.18
CA PRO A 113 -6.34 -0.36 16.26
C PRO A 113 -5.14 0.38 16.88
N ALA A 114 -4.36 -0.30 17.73
CA ALA A 114 -3.15 0.25 18.33
C ALA A 114 -2.06 0.51 17.26
N ASP A 115 -1.89 -0.40 16.29
CA ASP A 115 -0.90 -0.26 15.22
C ASP A 115 -1.31 0.87 14.26
N LEU A 116 -2.60 0.93 13.90
CA LEU A 116 -3.14 2.03 13.10
C LEU A 116 -2.94 3.38 13.80
N ARG A 117 -3.21 3.47 15.11
CA ARG A 117 -2.93 4.67 15.92
C ARG A 117 -1.44 5.02 15.91
N ALA A 118 -0.57 4.03 16.02
CA ALA A 118 0.88 4.23 16.04
C ALA A 118 1.35 4.81 14.69
N VAL A 119 0.98 4.19 13.56
CA VAL A 119 1.43 4.66 12.24
C VAL A 119 0.91 6.06 11.92
N LEU A 120 -0.35 6.39 12.25
CA LEU A 120 -0.90 7.74 12.05
C LEU A 120 -0.14 8.79 12.88
N LYS A 121 0.16 8.47 14.14
CA LYS A 121 0.93 9.35 15.03
C LYS A 121 2.38 9.51 14.54
N GLN A 122 3.03 8.45 14.13
CA GLN A 122 4.39 8.48 13.58
C GLN A 122 4.43 9.27 12.26
N SER A 123 3.46 9.08 11.38
CA SER A 123 3.32 9.84 10.14
C SER A 123 3.17 11.35 10.40
N TYR A 124 2.40 11.71 11.44
CA TYR A 124 2.28 13.11 11.85
C TYR A 124 3.65 13.71 12.24
N TYR A 125 4.46 12.98 12.99
CA TYR A 125 5.80 13.46 13.38
C TYR A 125 6.77 13.51 12.21
N ALA A 126 6.71 12.56 11.29
CA ALA A 126 7.56 12.52 10.10
C ALA A 126 7.29 13.69 9.14
N LEU A 127 6.08 14.24 9.13
CA LEU A 127 5.71 15.36 8.27
C LEU A 127 6.26 16.70 8.79
N ARG A 128 6.62 17.60 7.86
CA ARG A 128 6.81 19.02 8.15
C ARG A 128 5.48 19.70 8.43
N ALA A 129 5.50 20.91 9.00
CA ALA A 129 4.30 21.76 9.12
C ALA A 129 3.67 22.00 7.73
N GLY A 130 2.36 21.84 7.62
CA GLY A 130 1.61 21.89 6.36
C GLY A 130 1.86 20.71 5.42
N GLY A 131 2.56 19.67 5.87
CA GLY A 131 2.72 18.41 5.14
C GLY A 131 1.43 17.58 5.13
N VAL A 132 1.32 16.65 4.19
CA VAL A 132 0.10 15.86 3.97
C VAL A 132 0.36 14.37 4.19
N LEU A 133 -0.59 13.69 4.81
CA LEU A 133 -0.71 12.24 4.84
C LEU A 133 -1.75 11.83 3.81
N MET A 134 -1.41 10.87 2.95
CA MET A 134 -2.36 10.28 2.00
C MET A 134 -2.25 8.77 2.04
N PHE A 135 -3.38 8.09 2.14
CA PHE A 135 -3.41 6.63 2.11
C PHE A 135 -4.75 6.12 1.56
N ASP A 136 -4.76 4.87 1.13
CA ASP A 136 -6.00 4.18 0.82
C ASP A 136 -6.17 2.91 1.67
N VAL A 137 -7.41 2.46 1.74
CA VAL A 137 -7.82 1.21 2.39
C VAL A 137 -9.00 0.60 1.64
N HIS A 138 -9.21 -0.68 1.78
CA HIS A 138 -10.45 -1.31 1.38
C HIS A 138 -11.64 -0.71 2.13
N SER A 139 -12.76 -0.49 1.43
CA SER A 139 -14.01 -0.14 2.08
C SER A 139 -14.56 -1.30 2.91
N VAL A 140 -15.51 -1.01 3.78
CA VAL A 140 -16.22 -2.08 4.52
C VAL A 140 -16.88 -3.06 3.56
N GLN A 141 -17.56 -2.55 2.52
CA GLN A 141 -18.21 -3.38 1.52
C GLN A 141 -17.22 -4.28 0.77
N LYS A 142 -16.06 -3.73 0.39
CA LYS A 142 -14.99 -4.51 -0.26
C LYS A 142 -14.46 -5.60 0.67
N MET A 143 -14.17 -5.25 1.92
CA MET A 143 -13.69 -6.22 2.92
C MET A 143 -14.70 -7.35 3.15
N GLU A 144 -16.00 -7.04 3.27
CA GLU A 144 -17.05 -8.03 3.40
C GLU A 144 -17.17 -8.94 2.16
N SER A 145 -16.87 -8.41 0.96
CA SER A 145 -16.91 -9.20 -0.27
C SER A 145 -15.82 -10.27 -0.36
N PHE A 146 -14.77 -10.17 0.46
CA PHE A 146 -13.72 -11.18 0.56
C PHE A 146 -14.11 -12.40 1.42
N ALA A 147 -15.20 -12.33 2.17
CA ALA A 147 -15.59 -13.41 3.08
C ALA A 147 -15.84 -14.78 2.39
N ASP A 148 -16.13 -14.78 1.09
CA ASP A 148 -16.33 -15.99 0.26
C ASP A 148 -15.87 -15.70 -1.18
N TYR A 149 -14.63 -15.24 -1.32
CA TYR A 149 -14.06 -14.90 -2.61
C TYR A 149 -13.09 -15.99 -3.06
N SER A 150 -13.17 -16.37 -4.32
CA SER A 150 -12.25 -17.30 -4.94
C SER A 150 -11.93 -16.86 -6.37
N TYR A 151 -10.66 -16.84 -6.69
CA TYR A 151 -10.16 -16.56 -8.03
C TYR A 151 -9.14 -17.62 -8.43
N HIS A 152 -9.34 -18.19 -9.61
CA HIS A 152 -8.39 -19.12 -10.22
C HIS A 152 -8.04 -18.59 -11.62
N GLY A 153 -6.77 -18.37 -11.86
CA GLY A 153 -6.32 -17.79 -13.14
C GLY A 153 -4.99 -18.35 -13.60
N GLU A 154 -4.69 -18.11 -14.86
CA GLU A 154 -3.41 -18.40 -15.48
C GLU A 154 -2.86 -17.10 -16.08
N VAL A 155 -1.60 -16.81 -15.76
CA VAL A 155 -0.87 -15.66 -16.31
C VAL A 155 0.49 -16.16 -16.76
N ASN A 156 0.82 -15.98 -18.04
CA ASN A 156 2.10 -16.39 -18.63
C ASN A 156 2.47 -17.88 -18.38
N GLY A 157 1.48 -18.79 -18.38
CA GLY A 157 1.68 -20.22 -18.09
C GLY A 157 1.85 -20.55 -16.61
N GLN A 158 1.67 -19.58 -15.73
CA GLN A 158 1.73 -19.74 -14.29
C GLN A 158 0.32 -19.72 -13.71
N LEU A 159 0.04 -20.56 -12.72
CA LEU A 159 -1.29 -20.67 -12.14
C LEU A 159 -1.36 -19.93 -10.81
N LEU A 160 -2.44 -19.18 -10.63
CA LEU A 160 -2.80 -18.52 -9.39
C LEU A 160 -4.10 -19.10 -8.86
N VAL A 161 -4.11 -19.47 -7.58
CA VAL A 161 -5.30 -19.78 -6.81
C VAL A 161 -5.33 -18.82 -5.63
N TRP A 162 -6.36 -18.00 -5.57
CA TRP A 162 -6.57 -17.03 -4.51
C TRP A 162 -7.94 -17.28 -3.89
N ASP A 163 -7.94 -17.83 -2.69
CA ASP A 163 -9.13 -18.05 -1.88
C ASP A 163 -9.11 -17.08 -0.68
N SER A 164 -10.24 -16.49 -0.37
CA SER A 164 -10.37 -15.55 0.74
C SER A 164 -11.51 -15.92 1.65
N TYR A 165 -11.32 -15.72 2.92
CA TYR A 165 -12.25 -16.10 3.98
C TYR A 165 -12.45 -14.94 4.94
N ALA A 166 -13.59 -14.90 5.64
CA ALA A 166 -13.79 -14.00 6.76
C ALA A 166 -12.73 -14.27 7.84
N GLY A 167 -12.06 -13.23 8.30
CA GLY A 167 -11.11 -13.33 9.42
C GLY A 167 -11.81 -13.47 10.77
N GLU A 168 -11.03 -13.71 11.83
CA GLU A 168 -11.56 -13.85 13.19
C GLU A 168 -12.11 -12.53 13.76
N GLU A 169 -11.52 -11.38 13.35
CA GLU A 169 -11.93 -10.06 13.83
C GLU A 169 -13.00 -9.45 12.91
N PRO A 170 -13.86 -8.57 13.44
CA PRO A 170 -14.81 -7.84 12.57
C PRO A 170 -14.11 -7.08 11.47
N LEU A 171 -14.65 -7.12 10.25
CA LEU A 171 -14.12 -6.43 9.07
C LEU A 171 -12.69 -6.84 8.74
N SER A 172 -12.34 -8.11 8.93
CA SER A 172 -11.08 -8.70 8.52
C SER A 172 -11.28 -9.85 7.53
N CYS A 173 -10.25 -10.14 6.76
CA CYS A 173 -10.20 -11.29 5.88
C CYS A 173 -8.82 -11.97 5.97
N GLU A 174 -8.81 -13.23 5.54
CA GLU A 174 -7.63 -14.04 5.34
C GLU A 174 -7.59 -14.45 3.87
N HIS A 175 -6.48 -14.17 3.21
CA HIS A 175 -6.24 -14.54 1.82
C HIS A 175 -5.22 -15.67 1.76
N ASP A 176 -5.65 -16.82 1.28
CA ASP A 176 -4.79 -17.94 0.91
C ASP A 176 -4.42 -17.81 -0.57
N ILE A 177 -3.18 -17.46 -0.85
CA ILE A 177 -2.67 -17.32 -2.22
C ILE A 177 -1.71 -18.46 -2.52
N ARG A 178 -2.00 -19.23 -3.56
CA ARG A 178 -1.17 -20.33 -4.04
C ARG A 178 -0.76 -20.06 -5.46
N ILE A 179 0.54 -20.04 -5.69
CA ILE A 179 1.14 -19.81 -6.98
C ILE A 179 1.87 -21.06 -7.43
N PHE A 180 1.68 -21.43 -8.67
CA PHE A 180 2.34 -22.56 -9.29
C PHE A 180 3.16 -22.06 -10.47
N LEU A 181 4.49 -22.07 -10.32
CA LEU A 181 5.44 -21.66 -11.34
C LEU A 181 5.86 -22.84 -12.17
N GLN A 182 5.65 -22.79 -13.49
CA GLN A 182 6.09 -23.84 -14.38
C GLN A 182 7.61 -23.78 -14.57
N ARG A 183 8.28 -24.91 -14.33
CA ARG A 183 9.70 -25.08 -14.53
C ARG A 183 9.98 -25.50 -15.98
N GLU A 184 11.24 -25.39 -16.41
CA GLU A 184 11.68 -25.82 -17.74
C GLU A 184 11.44 -27.31 -18.03
N ASP A 185 11.39 -28.15 -16.97
CA ASP A 185 11.09 -29.56 -17.08
C ASP A 185 9.58 -29.88 -17.19
N GLY A 186 8.74 -28.85 -17.20
CA GLY A 186 7.27 -28.96 -17.30
C GLY A 186 6.57 -29.28 -15.98
N LEU A 187 7.31 -29.43 -14.88
CA LEU A 187 6.75 -29.55 -13.54
C LEU A 187 6.42 -28.17 -12.97
N TYR A 188 5.57 -28.16 -11.94
CA TYR A 188 5.23 -26.94 -11.24
C TYR A 188 5.86 -26.90 -9.85
N GLU A 189 6.40 -25.75 -9.50
CA GLU A 189 6.81 -25.43 -8.13
C GLU A 189 5.72 -24.60 -7.49
N ARG A 190 5.30 -24.98 -6.27
CA ARG A 190 4.21 -24.34 -5.54
C ARG A 190 4.77 -23.41 -4.49
N TYR A 191 4.16 -22.24 -4.41
CA TYR A 191 4.38 -21.23 -3.36
C TYR A 191 3.07 -20.90 -2.70
N ASP A 192 3.09 -20.78 -1.37
CA ASP A 192 1.92 -20.47 -0.56
C ASP A 192 2.20 -19.19 0.21
N GLU A 193 1.24 -18.26 0.18
CA GLU A 193 1.23 -17.09 1.04
C GLU A 193 -0.13 -16.93 1.72
N CYS A 194 -0.10 -16.42 2.94
CA CYS A 194 -1.29 -16.11 3.69
C CYS A 194 -1.21 -14.64 4.12
N HIS A 195 -2.20 -13.84 3.71
CA HIS A 195 -2.31 -12.44 4.04
C HIS A 195 -3.51 -12.21 4.94
N TYR A 196 -3.32 -11.41 5.98
CA TYR A 196 -4.37 -11.05 6.93
C TYR A 196 -4.60 -9.56 6.85
N GLU A 197 -5.79 -9.17 6.44
CA GLU A 197 -6.16 -7.77 6.30
C GLU A 197 -7.36 -7.41 7.16
N ARG A 198 -7.44 -6.14 7.51
CA ARG A 198 -8.56 -5.57 8.24
C ARG A 198 -8.81 -4.13 7.82
N THR A 199 -10.07 -3.78 7.69
CA THR A 199 -10.48 -2.38 7.56
C THR A 199 -11.30 -1.93 8.77
N TYR A 200 -11.58 -0.63 8.83
CA TYR A 200 -12.41 -0.03 9.88
C TYR A 200 -13.41 0.93 9.23
N PRO A 201 -14.54 1.24 9.89
CA PRO A 201 -15.42 2.31 9.44
C PRO A 201 -14.67 3.64 9.31
N ILE A 202 -15.07 4.48 8.33
CA ILE A 202 -14.45 5.80 8.08
C ILE A 202 -14.33 6.63 9.35
N ALA A 203 -15.35 6.59 10.22
CA ALA A 203 -15.35 7.35 11.47
C ALA A 203 -14.18 6.98 12.39
N VAL A 204 -13.73 5.70 12.39
CA VAL A 204 -12.58 5.26 13.18
C VAL A 204 -11.28 5.87 12.65
N TYR A 205 -11.09 5.87 11.32
CA TYR A 205 -9.94 6.54 10.71
C TYR A 205 -9.92 8.03 11.01
N GLN A 206 -11.08 8.70 10.89
CA GLN A 206 -11.20 10.14 11.18
C GLN A 206 -10.90 10.47 12.64
N GLU A 207 -11.37 9.64 13.59
CA GLU A 207 -11.09 9.80 15.02
C GLU A 207 -9.58 9.65 15.30
N LEU A 208 -8.95 8.60 14.77
CA LEU A 208 -7.51 8.36 14.96
C LEU A 208 -6.63 9.42 14.29
N LEU A 209 -7.04 9.94 13.12
CA LEU A 209 -6.37 11.06 12.46
C LEU A 209 -6.46 12.34 13.34
N ALA A 210 -7.63 12.64 13.90
CA ALA A 210 -7.81 13.77 14.80
C ALA A 210 -7.01 13.61 16.10
N GLU A 211 -6.97 12.39 16.69
CA GLU A 211 -6.13 12.08 17.85
C GLU A 211 -4.63 12.30 17.56
N ALA A 212 -4.17 11.96 16.35
CA ALA A 212 -2.79 12.19 15.92
C ALA A 212 -2.46 13.68 15.70
N GLY A 213 -3.48 14.55 15.57
CA GLY A 213 -3.34 15.99 15.40
C GLY A 213 -3.55 16.48 13.95
N PHE A 214 -3.95 15.61 13.04
CA PHE A 214 -4.28 16.00 11.66
C PHE A 214 -5.55 16.86 11.60
N VAL A 215 -5.58 17.73 10.61
CA VAL A 215 -6.73 18.61 10.27
C VAL A 215 -7.07 18.45 8.79
N ASP A 216 -8.18 19.05 8.35
CA ASP A 216 -8.61 19.05 6.96
C ASP A 216 -8.66 17.65 6.35
N VAL A 217 -9.31 16.72 7.07
CA VAL A 217 -9.44 15.32 6.65
C VAL A 217 -10.47 15.23 5.53
N GLU A 218 -10.03 14.85 4.34
CA GLU A 218 -10.86 14.57 3.18
C GLU A 218 -10.93 13.06 2.95
N VAL A 219 -12.11 12.56 2.59
CA VAL A 219 -12.33 11.15 2.22
C VAL A 219 -12.99 11.08 0.86
N THR A 220 -12.38 10.34 -0.06
CA THR A 220 -12.92 10.10 -1.41
C THR A 220 -12.94 8.60 -1.69
N GLY A 221 -13.48 8.16 -2.84
CA GLY A 221 -13.55 6.75 -3.20
C GLY A 221 -13.14 6.50 -4.66
N ASP A 222 -12.46 5.38 -4.92
CA ASP A 222 -12.18 4.86 -6.27
C ASP A 222 -11.57 5.89 -7.24
N PHE A 223 -10.65 6.73 -6.74
CA PHE A 223 -10.03 7.85 -7.47
C PHE A 223 -11.03 8.92 -7.97
N LEU A 224 -12.26 8.93 -7.48
CA LEU A 224 -13.26 9.95 -7.80
C LEU A 224 -13.14 11.14 -6.85
N PRO A 225 -13.60 12.35 -7.25
CA PRO A 225 -13.53 13.53 -6.38
C PRO A 225 -14.51 13.48 -5.21
N SER A 226 -15.37 12.47 -5.15
CA SER A 226 -16.37 12.29 -4.09
C SER A 226 -16.42 10.86 -3.62
N LEU A 227 -16.85 10.67 -2.39
CA LEU A 227 -17.11 9.36 -1.83
C LEU A 227 -18.48 8.86 -2.29
N LEU A 228 -18.49 7.75 -3.04
CA LEU A 228 -19.71 7.04 -3.40
C LEU A 228 -19.98 5.91 -2.41
N PRO A 229 -21.26 5.59 -2.12
CA PRO A 229 -21.60 4.51 -1.18
C PRO A 229 -21.05 3.15 -1.57
N GLU A 230 -20.94 2.89 -2.88
CA GLU A 230 -20.47 1.65 -3.49
C GLU A 230 -18.96 1.60 -3.73
N ALA A 231 -18.20 2.58 -3.26
CA ALA A 231 -16.74 2.61 -3.45
C ALA A 231 -16.06 1.38 -2.83
N ASP A 232 -15.24 0.70 -3.59
CA ASP A 232 -14.44 -0.44 -3.14
C ASP A 232 -13.23 0.01 -2.31
N ARG A 233 -12.69 1.19 -2.62
CA ARG A 233 -11.47 1.74 -2.03
C ARG A 233 -11.72 3.15 -1.50
N TRP A 234 -11.35 3.39 -0.26
CA TRP A 234 -11.40 4.72 0.34
C TRP A 234 -10.03 5.36 0.38
N PHE A 235 -9.96 6.60 -0.05
CA PHE A 235 -8.78 7.45 -0.01
C PHE A 235 -8.91 8.49 1.09
N PHE A 236 -7.90 8.61 1.91
CA PHE A 236 -7.81 9.62 2.97
C PHE A 236 -6.68 10.60 2.63
N LYS A 237 -6.99 11.89 2.76
CA LYS A 237 -5.99 12.95 2.76
C LYS A 237 -6.17 13.76 4.05
N ALA A 238 -5.08 13.98 4.77
CA ALA A 238 -5.10 14.72 6.03
C ALA A 238 -3.88 15.64 6.12
N VAL A 239 -4.02 16.81 6.72
CA VAL A 239 -2.97 17.84 6.75
C VAL A 239 -2.40 17.97 8.16
N LYS A 240 -1.05 18.00 8.29
CA LYS A 240 -0.39 18.40 9.54
C LYS A 240 -0.55 19.91 9.70
N LYS A 241 -1.14 20.33 10.81
CA LYS A 241 -1.27 21.76 11.13
C LYS A 241 0.08 22.48 11.10
N GLY A 242 0.11 23.65 10.47
CA GLY A 242 1.26 24.53 10.39
C GLY A 242 1.59 25.23 11.71
#